data_bb5aafd28ee993e89e823c081c7ace02
#
_entry.id   bb5aafd28ee993e89e823c081c7ace02
#
_cell.length_a   1.000
_cell.length_b   1.000
_cell.length_c   1.000
_cell.angle_alpha   90.00
_cell.angle_beta   90.00
_cell.angle_gamma   90.00
#
_symmetry.space_group_name_H-M   'P 1'
#
loop_
_entity.id
_entity.type
_entity.pdbx_description
1 polymer ?
#
loop_
_entity_poly.entity_id
_entity_poly.type
_entity_poly.pdbx_seq_one_letter_code
_entity_poly.pdbx_strand_id
1 'polypeptide(L)'
;MNKFITMALHGDGDSDRHLVSIFAMALASKGKTYVELGVREGHTTEPLYEAARLNEGHLWSVDLNDPTEYQPNNGHYTFTKQDSIKFLEQWPKDKKIDVAFVDDWHSYPHVKRQLELLDECVGPSSIILLHDLMYGNTDPFYHVDLSHHEGQWASGGPYRAIAELNPQFWEWSTLPWNNGLTILRKKYSNKYHRR
;
A
#
# COMPACT_ATOMS: atom_id res chain seq x y z
N MET A 1 2.89 -15.48 19.83
CA MET A 1 2.08 -14.34 19.34
C MET A 1 2.86 -13.77 18.17
N ASN A 2 2.23 -13.50 17.03
CA ASN A 2 2.91 -12.94 15.85
C ASN A 2 3.54 -11.57 16.19
N LYS A 3 4.73 -11.28 15.65
CA LYS A 3 5.49 -10.07 15.94
C LYS A 3 4.64 -8.81 15.68
N PHE A 4 3.91 -8.78 14.56
CA PHE A 4 3.08 -7.62 14.19
C PHE A 4 1.95 -7.33 15.21
N ILE A 5 1.40 -8.33 15.91
CA ILE A 5 0.40 -8.10 16.97
C ILE A 5 1.07 -7.42 18.16
N THR A 6 2.29 -7.86 18.54
CA THR A 6 3.05 -7.23 19.60
C THR A 6 3.42 -5.78 19.26
N MET A 7 3.80 -5.52 18.01
CA MET A 7 4.10 -4.18 17.52
C MET A 7 2.85 -3.29 17.53
N ALA A 8 1.71 -3.80 17.08
CA ALA A 8 0.44 -3.05 17.12
C ALA A 8 0.01 -2.64 18.54
N LEU A 9 0.43 -3.41 19.57
CA LEU A 9 0.12 -3.11 20.98
C LEU A 9 1.14 -2.19 21.65
N HIS A 10 2.39 -2.23 21.26
CA HIS A 10 3.50 -1.65 22.01
C HIS A 10 4.52 -0.89 21.17
N GLY A 11 4.41 -0.94 19.85
CA GLY A 11 5.35 -0.28 18.94
C GLY A 11 5.08 1.22 18.79
N ASP A 12 6.13 1.96 18.44
CA ASP A 12 6.13 3.40 18.22
C ASP A 12 6.35 3.76 16.73
N GLY A 13 6.36 2.74 15.85
CA GLY A 13 6.48 2.93 14.40
C GLY A 13 5.25 3.59 13.78
N ASP A 14 5.47 4.27 12.69
CA ASP A 14 4.45 5.03 11.98
C ASP A 14 3.31 4.19 11.39
N SER A 15 3.54 2.90 11.14
CA SER A 15 2.53 1.95 10.64
C SER A 15 2.03 0.95 11.70
N ASP A 16 2.62 0.90 12.90
CA ASP A 16 2.42 -0.19 13.87
C ASP A 16 0.95 -0.40 14.26
N ARG A 17 0.20 0.66 14.51
CA ARG A 17 -1.23 0.56 14.86
C ARG A 17 -2.12 0.06 13.73
N HIS A 18 -1.62 0.08 12.49
CA HIS A 18 -2.33 -0.41 11.33
C HIS A 18 -2.09 -1.89 11.02
N LEU A 19 -1.04 -2.52 11.59
CA LEU A 19 -0.61 -3.87 11.22
C LEU A 19 -1.72 -4.92 11.35
N VAL A 20 -2.53 -4.84 12.43
CA VAL A 20 -3.67 -5.75 12.60
C VAL A 20 -4.77 -5.48 11.57
N SER A 21 -5.03 -4.21 11.25
CA SER A 21 -6.01 -3.84 10.22
C SER A 21 -5.56 -4.28 8.83
N ILE A 22 -4.28 -4.09 8.50
CA ILE A 22 -3.65 -4.58 7.26
C ILE A 22 -3.83 -6.10 7.14
N PHE A 23 -3.47 -6.85 8.18
CA PHE A 23 -3.64 -8.30 8.21
C PHE A 23 -5.09 -8.72 8.01
N ALA A 24 -6.02 -8.12 8.76
CA ALA A 24 -7.43 -8.50 8.72
C ALA A 24 -8.05 -8.23 7.33
N MET A 25 -7.77 -7.08 6.73
CA MET A 25 -8.27 -6.73 5.39
C MET A 25 -7.66 -7.62 4.31
N ALA A 26 -6.35 -7.81 4.37
CA ALA A 26 -5.62 -8.67 3.45
C ALA A 26 -6.11 -10.12 3.51
N LEU A 27 -6.34 -10.66 4.72
CA LEU A 27 -6.88 -12.00 4.92
C LEU A 27 -8.33 -12.12 4.41
N ALA A 28 -9.18 -11.14 4.74
CA ALA A 28 -10.59 -11.13 4.38
C ALA A 28 -10.81 -11.00 2.86
N SER A 29 -9.86 -10.44 2.11
CA SER A 29 -9.91 -10.36 0.65
C SER A 29 -9.98 -11.74 -0.03
N LYS A 30 -9.46 -12.79 0.63
CA LYS A 30 -9.27 -14.14 0.07
C LYS A 30 -8.44 -14.14 -1.22
N GLY A 31 -7.65 -13.09 -1.41
CA GLY A 31 -6.78 -12.91 -2.56
C GLY A 31 -5.65 -13.93 -2.64
N LYS A 32 -5.09 -14.10 -3.82
CA LYS A 32 -3.93 -14.95 -4.08
C LYS A 32 -2.69 -14.15 -4.48
N THR A 33 -2.87 -12.93 -4.93
CA THR A 33 -1.82 -12.06 -5.48
C THR A 33 -1.72 -10.80 -4.65
N TYR A 34 -0.66 -10.71 -3.86
CA TYR A 34 -0.37 -9.59 -2.97
C TYR A 34 0.85 -8.84 -3.49
N VAL A 35 0.80 -7.51 -3.50
CA VAL A 35 1.91 -6.64 -3.87
C VAL A 35 2.14 -5.61 -2.78
N GLU A 36 3.38 -5.44 -2.36
CA GLU A 36 3.83 -4.42 -1.40
C GLU A 36 4.84 -3.51 -2.08
N LEU A 37 4.55 -2.21 -2.10
CA LEU A 37 5.40 -1.15 -2.63
C LEU A 37 5.94 -0.34 -1.46
N GLY A 38 7.23 -0.49 -1.18
CA GLY A 38 7.89 -0.01 0.05
C GLY A 38 7.92 -1.09 1.13
N VAL A 39 9.10 -1.42 1.62
CA VAL A 39 9.34 -2.50 2.60
C VAL A 39 10.05 -2.01 3.84
N ARG A 40 11.13 -1.25 3.67
CA ARG A 40 11.94 -0.67 4.75
C ARG A 40 12.40 -1.72 5.78
N GLU A 41 11.86 -1.74 7.00
CA GLU A 41 12.15 -2.76 8.02
C GLU A 41 11.41 -4.09 7.80
N GLY A 42 10.36 -4.10 6.98
CA GLY A 42 9.51 -5.27 6.76
C GLY A 42 8.38 -5.42 7.77
N HIS A 43 8.03 -4.36 8.51
CA HIS A 43 6.97 -4.41 9.53
C HIS A 43 5.60 -4.70 8.92
N THR A 44 5.28 -4.10 7.78
CA THR A 44 4.05 -4.33 7.02
C THR A 44 4.12 -5.63 6.20
N THR A 45 5.33 -6.05 5.84
CA THR A 45 5.55 -7.33 5.14
C THR A 45 5.05 -8.52 5.96
N GLU A 46 5.26 -8.53 7.29
CA GLU A 46 4.85 -9.67 8.12
C GLU A 46 3.34 -9.93 8.08
N PRO A 47 2.45 -8.95 8.36
CA PRO A 47 1.00 -9.17 8.29
C PRO A 47 0.50 -9.46 6.88
N LEU A 48 1.06 -8.83 5.85
CA LEU A 48 0.71 -9.11 4.45
C LEU A 48 1.11 -10.53 4.05
N TYR A 49 2.32 -10.96 4.42
CA TYR A 49 2.82 -12.29 4.18
C TYR A 49 1.97 -13.37 4.88
N GLU A 50 1.64 -13.18 6.17
CA GLU A 50 0.80 -14.12 6.90
C GLU A 50 -0.61 -14.23 6.28
N ALA A 51 -1.20 -13.13 5.84
CA ALA A 51 -2.47 -13.14 5.14
C ALA A 51 -2.37 -13.88 3.79
N ALA A 52 -1.33 -13.61 3.02
CA ALA A 52 -1.07 -14.30 1.76
C ALA A 52 -0.90 -15.81 1.96
N ARG A 53 -0.07 -16.21 2.93
CA ARG A 53 0.18 -17.61 3.26
C ARG A 53 -1.10 -18.36 3.67
N LEU A 54 -1.91 -17.76 4.54
CA LEU A 54 -3.19 -18.34 4.99
C LEU A 54 -4.21 -18.45 3.87
N ASN A 55 -4.16 -17.55 2.91
CA ASN A 55 -4.97 -17.61 1.71
C ASN A 55 -4.35 -18.45 0.59
N GLU A 56 -3.23 -19.20 0.85
CA GLU A 56 -2.50 -19.97 -0.16
C GLU A 56 -2.12 -19.12 -1.39
N GLY A 57 -1.82 -17.85 -1.15
CA GLY A 57 -1.42 -16.86 -2.14
C GLY A 57 0.09 -16.61 -2.10
N HIS A 58 0.52 -15.50 -2.72
CA HIS A 58 1.92 -15.10 -2.77
C HIS A 58 2.04 -13.58 -2.62
N LEU A 59 3.02 -13.13 -1.85
CA LEU A 59 3.38 -11.73 -1.66
C LEU A 59 4.62 -11.39 -2.49
N TRP A 60 4.50 -10.39 -3.34
CA TRP A 60 5.60 -9.72 -4.04
C TRP A 60 5.85 -8.37 -3.38
N SER A 61 7.02 -8.22 -2.75
CA SER A 61 7.44 -6.95 -2.14
C SER A 61 8.56 -6.31 -2.95
N VAL A 62 8.51 -5.00 -3.10
CA VAL A 62 9.50 -4.23 -3.86
C VAL A 62 9.97 -3.01 -3.07
N ASP A 63 11.28 -2.79 -3.05
CA ASP A 63 11.93 -1.63 -2.45
C ASP A 63 13.25 -1.34 -3.17
N LEU A 64 13.76 -0.12 -3.05
CA LEU A 64 15.09 0.26 -3.54
C LEU A 64 16.22 -0.35 -2.69
N ASN A 65 15.93 -0.70 -1.44
CA ASN A 65 16.84 -1.26 -0.47
C ASN A 65 16.39 -2.64 0.01
N ASP A 66 17.34 -3.46 0.47
CA ASP A 66 17.02 -4.74 1.10
C ASP A 66 16.33 -4.50 2.45
N PRO A 67 15.33 -5.34 2.85
CA PRO A 67 14.68 -5.25 4.14
C PRO A 67 15.70 -5.40 5.29
N THR A 68 15.53 -4.62 6.38
CA THR A 68 16.53 -4.59 7.47
C THR A 68 16.20 -5.47 8.66
N GLU A 69 14.92 -5.82 8.89
CA GLU A 69 14.52 -6.60 10.07
C GLU A 69 13.75 -7.87 9.74
N TYR A 70 12.82 -7.82 8.79
CA TYR A 70 11.96 -8.96 8.47
C TYR A 70 11.88 -9.21 6.98
N GLN A 71 12.25 -10.42 6.58
CA GLN A 71 12.09 -10.92 5.23
C GLN A 71 11.74 -12.42 5.28
N PRO A 72 10.55 -12.84 4.81
CA PRO A 72 10.22 -14.25 4.68
C PRO A 72 11.16 -14.97 3.72
N ASN A 73 11.45 -16.25 3.98
CA ASN A 73 12.35 -17.05 3.14
C ASN A 73 11.70 -18.34 2.62
N ASN A 74 10.44 -18.31 2.28
CA ASN A 74 9.71 -19.50 1.81
C ASN A 74 8.92 -19.23 0.53
N GLY A 75 8.26 -20.27 0.00
CA GLY A 75 7.62 -20.29 -1.31
C GLY A 75 6.42 -19.34 -1.51
N HIS A 76 5.99 -18.58 -0.50
CA HIS A 76 4.89 -17.61 -0.59
C HIS A 76 5.35 -16.15 -0.64
N TYR A 77 6.65 -15.90 -0.82
CA TYR A 77 7.24 -14.57 -0.81
C TYR A 77 8.29 -14.39 -1.89
N THR A 78 8.30 -13.22 -2.50
CA THR A 78 9.36 -12.75 -3.41
C THR A 78 9.67 -11.30 -3.12
N PHE A 79 10.93 -10.99 -2.84
CA PHE A 79 11.44 -9.64 -2.78
C PHE A 79 12.14 -9.25 -4.09
N THR A 80 11.90 -8.03 -4.55
CA THR A 80 12.54 -7.46 -5.75
C THR A 80 13.15 -6.11 -5.40
N LYS A 81 14.47 -6.00 -5.52
CA LYS A 81 15.18 -4.72 -5.33
C LYS A 81 15.07 -3.87 -6.57
N GLN A 82 14.06 -2.99 -6.62
CA GLN A 82 13.73 -2.20 -7.80
C GLN A 82 12.88 -0.98 -7.42
N ASP A 83 12.82 -0.01 -8.31
CA ASP A 83 11.84 1.08 -8.27
C ASP A 83 10.42 0.53 -8.47
N SER A 84 9.48 0.96 -7.63
CA SER A 84 8.11 0.43 -7.61
C SER A 84 7.30 0.74 -8.88
N ILE A 85 7.53 1.91 -9.50
CA ILE A 85 6.90 2.24 -10.79
C ILE A 85 7.39 1.30 -11.88
N LYS A 86 8.70 1.07 -11.97
CA LYS A 86 9.26 0.12 -12.93
C LYS A 86 8.76 -1.31 -12.69
N PHE A 87 8.63 -1.70 -11.43
CA PHE A 87 8.07 -3.00 -11.07
C PHE A 87 6.63 -3.13 -11.58
N LEU A 88 5.77 -2.14 -11.35
CA LEU A 88 4.39 -2.15 -11.83
C LEU A 88 4.29 -2.07 -13.37
N GLU A 89 5.18 -1.34 -14.04
CA GLU A 89 5.24 -1.28 -15.50
C GLU A 89 5.58 -2.65 -16.12
N GLN A 90 6.35 -3.45 -15.41
CA GLN A 90 6.74 -4.80 -15.81
C GLN A 90 5.76 -5.88 -15.33
N TRP A 91 4.77 -5.53 -14.50
CA TRP A 91 3.79 -6.47 -14.00
C TRP A 91 2.96 -7.06 -15.15
N PRO A 92 2.76 -8.41 -15.18
CA PRO A 92 1.97 -9.03 -16.26
C PRO A 92 0.54 -8.49 -16.31
N LYS A 93 0.13 -7.98 -17.47
CA LYS A 93 -1.17 -7.32 -17.63
C LYS A 93 -2.38 -8.25 -17.47
N ASP A 94 -2.20 -9.53 -17.62
CA ASP A 94 -3.20 -10.58 -17.42
C ASP A 94 -3.26 -11.07 -15.96
N LYS A 95 -2.26 -10.73 -15.15
CA LYS A 95 -2.18 -11.11 -13.74
C LYS A 95 -2.79 -10.03 -12.86
N LYS A 96 -3.96 -10.32 -12.28
CA LYS A 96 -4.60 -9.39 -11.36
C LYS A 96 -3.89 -9.33 -10.01
N ILE A 97 -3.89 -8.14 -9.42
CA ILE A 97 -3.48 -7.89 -8.05
C ILE A 97 -4.75 -7.88 -7.18
N ASP A 98 -4.81 -8.75 -6.17
CA ASP A 98 -5.95 -8.81 -5.26
C ASP A 98 -5.79 -7.86 -4.08
N VAL A 99 -4.56 -7.74 -3.57
CA VAL A 99 -4.19 -6.81 -2.48
C VAL A 99 -2.94 -6.05 -2.90
N ALA A 100 -2.99 -4.73 -2.87
CA ALA A 100 -1.81 -3.88 -2.98
C ALA A 100 -1.63 -3.08 -1.68
N PHE A 101 -0.40 -2.99 -1.17
CA PHE A 101 0.00 -2.06 -0.13
C PHE A 101 0.98 -1.06 -0.71
N VAL A 102 0.75 0.24 -0.47
CA VAL A 102 1.52 1.35 -1.05
C VAL A 102 2.04 2.22 0.08
N ASP A 103 3.36 2.22 0.28
CA ASP A 103 4.03 2.95 1.36
C ASP A 103 5.51 3.18 1.05
N ASP A 104 5.83 3.74 -0.12
CA ASP A 104 7.22 3.98 -0.54
C ASP A 104 7.55 5.48 -0.64
N TRP A 105 7.38 6.11 -1.80
CA TRP A 105 7.71 7.50 -2.04
C TRP A 105 6.44 8.36 -2.12
N HIS A 106 6.24 9.26 -1.17
CA HIS A 106 4.99 9.97 -0.92
C HIS A 106 4.77 11.23 -1.77
N SER A 107 5.54 11.47 -2.83
CA SER A 107 5.27 12.60 -3.71
C SER A 107 4.01 12.36 -4.56
N TYR A 108 3.22 13.42 -4.77
CA TYR A 108 2.01 13.34 -5.58
C TYR A 108 2.23 12.70 -6.96
N PRO A 109 3.24 13.09 -7.78
CA PRO A 109 3.42 12.49 -9.09
C PRO A 109 3.76 11.00 -9.03
N HIS A 110 4.48 10.55 -8.00
CA HIS A 110 4.84 9.16 -7.80
C HIS A 110 3.63 8.32 -7.42
N VAL A 111 2.90 8.72 -6.39
CA VAL A 111 1.69 8.00 -5.93
C VAL A 111 0.61 8.00 -7.02
N LYS A 112 0.42 9.12 -7.73
CA LYS A 112 -0.50 9.18 -8.86
C LYS A 112 -0.14 8.15 -9.94
N ARG A 113 1.14 8.06 -10.31
CA ARG A 113 1.61 7.09 -11.30
C ARG A 113 1.41 5.65 -10.84
N GLN A 114 1.66 5.35 -9.57
CA GLN A 114 1.38 4.03 -9.01
C GLN A 114 -0.11 3.67 -9.08
N LEU A 115 -1.00 4.61 -8.71
CA LEU A 115 -2.45 4.38 -8.77
C LEU A 115 -2.93 4.17 -10.21
N GLU A 116 -2.38 4.89 -11.21
CA GLU A 116 -2.67 4.68 -12.63
C GLU A 116 -2.28 3.27 -13.09
N LEU A 117 -1.10 2.79 -12.69
CA LEU A 117 -0.61 1.45 -13.04
C LEU A 117 -1.41 0.36 -12.31
N LEU A 118 -1.72 0.57 -11.04
CA LEU A 118 -2.57 -0.34 -10.27
C LEU A 118 -3.99 -0.40 -10.85
N ASP A 119 -4.54 0.71 -11.36
CA ASP A 119 -5.86 0.73 -12.02
C ASP A 119 -5.98 -0.28 -13.17
N GLU A 120 -4.89 -0.56 -13.88
CA GLU A 120 -4.84 -1.56 -14.93
C GLU A 120 -4.86 -3.01 -14.40
N CYS A 121 -4.34 -3.21 -13.18
CA CYS A 121 -4.10 -4.53 -12.60
C CYS A 121 -5.13 -4.96 -11.55
N VAL A 122 -5.90 -4.01 -10.98
CA VAL A 122 -6.92 -4.31 -9.93
C VAL A 122 -8.32 -4.40 -10.51
N GLY A 123 -9.19 -5.10 -9.79
CA GLY A 123 -10.62 -5.24 -10.10
C GLY A 123 -11.51 -4.88 -8.91
N PRO A 124 -12.85 -5.02 -9.03
CA PRO A 124 -13.80 -4.69 -7.96
C PRO A 124 -13.66 -5.52 -6.68
N SER A 125 -13.04 -6.69 -6.77
CA SER A 125 -12.72 -7.54 -5.61
C SER A 125 -11.36 -7.25 -4.99
N SER A 126 -10.56 -6.41 -5.63
CA SER A 126 -9.24 -6.02 -5.13
C SER A 126 -9.35 -4.90 -4.10
N ILE A 127 -8.38 -4.84 -3.19
CA ILE A 127 -8.20 -3.72 -2.28
C ILE A 127 -6.79 -3.12 -2.47
N ILE A 128 -6.71 -1.80 -2.39
CA ILE A 128 -5.44 -1.08 -2.26
C ILE A 128 -5.43 -0.46 -0.87
N LEU A 129 -4.38 -0.71 -0.12
CA LEU A 129 -4.08 -0.11 1.17
C LEU A 129 -2.97 0.90 0.95
N LEU A 130 -3.23 2.17 1.19
CA LEU A 130 -2.26 3.26 1.01
C LEU A 130 -2.03 3.95 2.33
N HIS A 131 -0.77 4.00 2.76
CA HIS A 131 -0.36 4.65 3.99
C HIS A 131 -0.07 6.15 3.80
N ASP A 132 0.06 6.88 4.90
CA ASP A 132 0.50 8.28 4.96
C ASP A 132 -0.41 9.33 4.27
N LEU A 133 -1.70 9.04 4.10
CA LEU A 133 -2.62 10.00 3.51
C LEU A 133 -2.77 11.28 4.35
N MET A 134 -2.72 11.15 5.69
CA MET A 134 -3.00 12.24 6.60
C MET A 134 -1.75 13.04 7.02
N TYR A 135 -0.56 12.56 6.68
CA TYR A 135 0.67 13.23 7.03
C TYR A 135 0.82 14.57 6.29
N GLY A 136 0.95 15.64 7.05
CA GLY A 136 1.22 16.99 6.51
C GLY A 136 0.07 17.71 5.80
N ASN A 137 -1.11 17.11 5.62
CA ASN A 137 -2.18 17.70 4.81
C ASN A 137 -3.52 17.94 5.52
N THR A 138 -3.72 17.44 6.72
CA THR A 138 -5.05 17.43 7.36
C THR A 138 -5.18 18.38 8.52
N ASP A 139 -4.08 18.91 9.04
CA ASP A 139 -4.11 19.91 10.08
C ASP A 139 -3.50 21.23 9.58
N PRO A 140 -4.33 22.29 9.35
CA PRO A 140 -3.81 23.60 8.98
C PRO A 140 -2.93 24.22 10.09
N PHE A 141 -2.93 23.64 11.30
CA PHE A 141 -2.10 24.07 12.43
C PHE A 141 -0.83 23.20 12.59
N TYR A 142 -0.77 22.04 11.94
CA TYR A 142 0.46 21.24 11.87
C TYR A 142 1.32 21.78 10.73
N HIS A 143 2.11 22.77 11.02
CA HIS A 143 3.26 23.10 10.18
C HIS A 143 4.31 22.00 10.36
N VAL A 144 4.11 20.88 9.66
CA VAL A 144 5.22 19.93 9.49
C VAL A 144 6.29 20.71 8.74
N ASP A 145 7.44 20.87 9.35
CA ASP A 145 8.61 21.39 8.66
C ASP A 145 9.03 20.37 7.58
N LEU A 146 8.44 20.50 6.40
CA LEU A 146 8.74 19.67 5.24
C LEU A 146 10.12 19.93 4.66
N SER A 147 10.91 20.88 5.23
CA SER A 147 12.25 21.20 4.75
C SER A 147 13.21 20.01 4.79
N HIS A 148 12.98 19.05 5.68
CA HIS A 148 13.76 17.81 5.76
C HIS A 148 13.23 16.68 4.87
N HIS A 149 12.07 16.87 4.22
CA HIS A 149 11.42 15.91 3.34
C HIS A 149 11.20 16.46 1.93
N GLU A 150 12.09 17.36 1.49
CA GLU A 150 12.03 17.92 0.14
C GLU A 150 11.92 16.82 -0.91
N GLY A 151 10.85 16.87 -1.70
CA GLY A 151 10.54 15.87 -2.73
C GLY A 151 9.62 14.74 -2.29
N GLN A 152 9.71 14.22 -1.05
CA GLN A 152 8.92 13.08 -0.61
C GLN A 152 7.41 13.41 -0.52
N TRP A 153 7.05 14.59 -0.03
CA TRP A 153 5.66 15.07 0.08
C TRP A 153 5.32 16.14 -0.95
N ALA A 154 6.12 16.21 -2.02
CA ALA A 154 5.97 17.25 -3.01
C ALA A 154 4.56 17.29 -3.62
N SER A 155 4.06 18.50 -3.83
CA SER A 155 2.82 18.79 -4.54
C SER A 155 1.53 18.23 -3.91
N GLY A 156 1.52 18.00 -2.59
CA GLY A 156 0.33 17.56 -1.85
C GLY A 156 0.26 16.04 -1.60
N GLY A 157 1.32 15.32 -1.94
CA GLY A 157 1.53 13.93 -1.56
C GLY A 157 0.39 12.95 -1.93
N PRO A 158 0.25 11.88 -1.14
CA PRO A 158 -0.79 10.85 -1.36
C PRO A 158 -2.20 11.40 -1.29
N TYR A 159 -2.45 12.40 -0.40
CA TYR A 159 -3.78 13.02 -0.27
C TYR A 159 -4.30 13.56 -1.60
N ARG A 160 -3.46 14.31 -2.34
CA ARG A 160 -3.86 14.87 -3.63
C ARG A 160 -4.12 13.79 -4.66
N ALA A 161 -3.30 12.74 -4.70
CA ALA A 161 -3.48 11.63 -5.62
C ALA A 161 -4.82 10.92 -5.41
N ILE A 162 -5.24 10.74 -4.15
CA ILE A 162 -6.54 10.16 -3.79
C ILE A 162 -7.69 11.13 -4.11
N ALA A 163 -7.55 12.42 -3.76
CA ALA A 163 -8.60 13.43 -3.97
C ALA A 163 -8.95 13.63 -5.46
N GLU A 164 -8.02 13.35 -6.36
CA GLU A 164 -8.22 13.40 -7.82
C GLU A 164 -8.86 12.14 -8.41
N LEU A 165 -9.02 11.06 -7.63
CA LEU A 165 -9.70 9.86 -8.10
C LEU A 165 -11.17 10.14 -8.39
N ASN A 166 -11.66 9.62 -9.52
CA ASN A 166 -13.07 9.79 -9.88
C ASN A 166 -13.97 8.95 -8.95
N PRO A 167 -14.83 9.57 -8.13
CA PRO A 167 -15.68 8.88 -7.16
C PRO A 167 -16.78 8.03 -7.80
N GLN A 168 -17.01 8.13 -9.11
CA GLN A 168 -17.89 7.20 -9.83
C GLN A 168 -17.26 5.82 -9.94
N PHE A 169 -15.92 5.73 -9.99
CA PHE A 169 -15.18 4.50 -10.23
C PHE A 169 -14.46 3.99 -9.00
N TRP A 170 -14.15 4.88 -8.06
CA TRP A 170 -13.41 4.57 -6.85
C TRP A 170 -14.21 4.91 -5.61
N GLU A 171 -14.01 4.14 -4.57
CA GLU A 171 -14.43 4.46 -3.21
C GLU A 171 -13.26 4.24 -2.26
N TRP A 172 -13.20 5.03 -1.20
CA TRP A 172 -12.15 4.94 -0.20
C TRP A 172 -12.63 5.36 1.17
N SER A 173 -11.91 4.90 2.18
CA SER A 173 -12.06 5.27 3.58
C SER A 173 -10.70 5.30 4.25
N THR A 174 -10.48 6.21 5.20
CA THR A 174 -9.20 6.35 5.89
C THR A 174 -9.37 6.10 7.38
N LEU A 175 -8.52 5.24 7.94
CA LEU A 175 -8.32 5.08 9.37
C LEU A 175 -7.37 6.19 9.84
N PRO A 176 -7.78 7.04 10.82
CA PRO A 176 -7.15 8.36 11.00
C PRO A 176 -5.92 8.40 11.93
N TRP A 177 -5.44 7.27 12.42
CA TRP A 177 -4.23 7.23 13.27
C TRP A 177 -2.99 6.84 12.48
N ASN A 178 -1.80 7.00 13.07
CA ASN A 178 -0.51 6.66 12.43
C ASN A 178 -0.43 7.15 10.98
N ASN A 179 -0.54 8.46 10.78
CA ASN A 179 -0.47 9.13 9.47
C ASN A 179 -1.59 8.76 8.47
N GLY A 180 -2.50 7.87 8.85
CA GLY A 180 -3.63 7.43 8.06
C GLY A 180 -3.37 6.23 7.17
N LEU A 181 -4.22 5.21 7.30
CA LEU A 181 -4.29 4.08 6.36
C LEU A 181 -5.56 4.22 5.52
N THR A 182 -5.41 4.42 4.24
CA THR A 182 -6.53 4.54 3.30
C THR A 182 -6.77 3.22 2.59
N ILE A 183 -8.02 2.79 2.62
CA ILE A 183 -8.51 1.61 1.93
C ILE A 183 -9.21 2.09 0.68
N LEU A 184 -8.74 1.68 -0.51
CA LEU A 184 -9.35 2.00 -1.79
C LEU A 184 -9.91 0.73 -2.42
N ARG A 185 -11.05 0.89 -3.05
CA ARG A 185 -11.66 -0.16 -3.87
C ARG A 185 -12.22 0.41 -5.17
N LYS A 186 -12.06 -0.35 -6.25
CA LYS A 186 -12.66 -0.05 -7.54
C LYS A 186 -14.11 -0.53 -7.56
N LYS A 187 -15.04 0.34 -7.94
CA LYS A 187 -16.48 0.02 -7.98
C LYS A 187 -16.87 -0.88 -9.15
N TYR A 188 -16.18 -0.70 -10.30
CA TYR A 188 -16.50 -1.40 -11.55
C TYR A 188 -15.24 -1.91 -12.24
N SER A 189 -15.37 -2.96 -13.04
CA SER A 189 -14.28 -3.44 -13.87
C SER A 189 -14.05 -2.53 -15.08
N ASN A 190 -12.81 -2.42 -15.57
CA ASN A 190 -12.44 -1.61 -16.74
C ASN A 190 -13.24 -1.93 -18.02
N LYS A 191 -13.92 -3.08 -18.07
CA LYS A 191 -14.78 -3.45 -19.20
C LYS A 191 -15.96 -2.50 -19.41
N TYR A 192 -16.37 -1.74 -18.38
CA TYR A 192 -17.47 -0.78 -18.46
C TYR A 192 -17.03 0.66 -18.77
N HIS A 193 -15.71 0.93 -18.84
CA HIS A 193 -15.17 2.27 -19.09
C HIS A 193 -14.98 2.61 -20.58
N ARG A 194 -15.17 1.65 -21.49
CA ARG A 194 -14.95 1.83 -22.95
C ARG A 194 -16.24 2.05 -23.73
N ARG A 195 -17.24 2.74 -23.13
CA ARG A 195 -18.43 3.18 -23.84
C ARG A 195 -18.56 4.69 -23.77
#